data_3fe5239c1131243cad312bfc97161811
#
_entry.id   3fe5239c1131243cad312bfc97161811
#
_cell.length_a   1.000
_cell.length_b   1.000
_cell.length_c   1.000
_cell.angle_alpha   90.00
_cell.angle_beta   90.00
_cell.angle_gamma   90.00
#
_symmetry.space_group_name_H-M   'P 1'
#
loop_
_entity.id
_entity.type
_entity.pdbx_description
1 polymer ?
#
loop_
_entity_poly.entity_id
_entity_poly.type
_entity_poly.pdbx_seq_one_letter_code
_entity_poly.pdbx_strand_id
1 'polypeptide(L)'
;MSIRMRPTSKGPCKLERGEMRRVSQDKRFGLVGYHVCCPRCGYVTVALNGRDGMVITEDPVTGAVTFSEPLRCVFCQVLIHIKDGLGTLEEDEHVRDVRYR
;
A
#
# COMPACT_ATOMS: atom_id res chain seq x y z
N MET A 1 1.45 -15.40 -4.87
CA MET A 1 2.88 -15.08 -4.70
C MET A 1 3.05 -13.91 -3.76
N SER A 2 3.92 -14.03 -2.79
CA SER A 2 4.17 -12.97 -1.82
C SER A 2 5.40 -12.16 -2.22
N ILE A 3 5.29 -10.85 -2.03
CA ILE A 3 6.35 -9.91 -2.37
C ILE A 3 6.72 -9.15 -1.10
N ARG A 4 8.01 -9.05 -0.81
CA ARG A 4 8.44 -8.27 0.34
C ARG A 4 8.21 -6.79 0.07
N MET A 5 7.34 -6.18 0.87
CA MET A 5 7.11 -4.74 0.80
C MET A 5 8.15 -4.06 1.69
N ARG A 6 8.97 -3.20 1.11
CA ARG A 6 10.15 -2.64 1.77
C ARG A 6 9.91 -1.20 2.18
N PRO A 7 9.88 -0.89 3.48
CA PRO A 7 9.82 0.50 3.92
C PRO A 7 11.08 1.25 3.52
N THR A 8 10.92 2.50 3.10
CA THR A 8 12.03 3.33 2.67
C THR A 8 11.75 4.79 3.01
N SER A 9 12.81 5.60 3.07
CA SER A 9 12.70 7.03 3.26
C SER A 9 12.71 7.82 1.96
N LYS A 10 12.77 7.13 0.81
CA LYS A 10 12.73 7.81 -0.49
C LYS A 10 11.44 8.59 -0.68
N GLY A 11 11.50 9.69 -1.41
CA GLY A 11 10.31 10.44 -1.76
C GLY A 11 9.39 9.64 -2.69
N PRO A 12 8.08 10.03 -2.78
CA PRO A 12 7.11 9.25 -3.56
C PRO A 12 7.49 9.04 -5.02
N CYS A 13 8.11 10.03 -5.64
CA CYS A 13 8.51 9.94 -7.05
C CYS A 13 9.71 9.03 -7.29
N LYS A 14 10.36 8.58 -6.22
CA LYS A 14 11.57 7.75 -6.32
C LYS A 14 11.33 6.32 -5.83
N LEU A 15 10.10 5.99 -5.46
CA LEU A 15 9.78 4.64 -4.99
C LEU A 15 9.87 3.65 -6.14
N GLU A 16 10.47 2.50 -5.86
CA GLU A 16 10.51 1.38 -6.78
C GLU A 16 9.40 0.39 -6.44
N ARG A 17 9.09 -0.51 -7.36
CA ARG A 17 8.05 -1.50 -7.16
C ARG A 17 8.27 -2.28 -5.86
N GLY A 18 7.25 -2.33 -5.02
CA GLY A 18 7.32 -3.03 -3.75
C GLY A 18 7.89 -2.20 -2.62
N GLU A 19 8.15 -0.90 -2.83
CA GLU A 19 8.61 -0.02 -1.77
C GLU A 19 7.46 0.78 -1.18
N MET A 20 7.57 1.11 0.10
CA MET A 20 6.60 1.94 0.82
C MET A 20 7.34 3.03 1.58
N ARG A 21 6.73 4.22 1.63
CA ARG A 21 7.26 5.32 2.40
C ARG A 21 6.23 5.78 3.42
N ARG A 22 6.64 5.80 4.69
CA ARG A 22 5.75 6.28 5.75
C ARG A 22 5.57 7.79 5.62
N VAL A 23 4.33 8.24 5.77
CA VAL A 23 3.97 9.66 5.69
C VAL A 23 3.22 10.06 6.93
N SER A 24 3.68 11.12 7.59
CA SER A 24 2.95 11.77 8.67
C SER A 24 2.11 12.86 8.04
N GLN A 25 0.82 12.63 7.94
CA GLN A 25 -0.05 13.55 7.19
C GLN A 25 -0.30 14.86 7.90
N ASP A 26 -0.92 14.82 9.05
CA ASP A 26 -1.31 16.04 9.73
C ASP A 26 -1.05 15.89 11.21
N LYS A 27 -0.18 16.73 11.73
CA LYS A 27 0.19 16.68 13.14
C LYS A 27 -1.00 16.90 14.07
N ARG A 28 -1.99 17.66 13.61
CA ARG A 28 -3.17 17.96 14.43
C ARG A 28 -4.08 16.76 14.58
N PHE A 29 -4.16 15.91 13.58
CA PHE A 29 -5.03 14.75 13.59
C PHE A 29 -4.30 13.44 13.85
N GLY A 30 -2.97 13.47 13.86
CA GLY A 30 -2.19 12.29 14.11
C GLY A 30 -2.32 11.20 13.06
N LEU A 31 -2.75 11.57 11.86
CA LEU A 31 -2.92 10.59 10.80
C LEU A 31 -1.57 10.13 10.26
N VAL A 32 -1.41 8.81 10.17
CA VAL A 32 -0.22 8.18 9.62
C VAL A 32 -0.65 7.42 8.38
N GLY A 33 0.15 7.51 7.35
CA GLY A 33 -0.14 6.82 6.11
C GLY A 33 1.12 6.31 5.44
N TYR A 34 0.94 5.71 4.28
CA TYR A 34 2.04 5.21 3.48
C TYR A 34 1.80 5.54 2.02
N HIS A 35 2.86 5.95 1.34
CA HIS A 35 2.90 5.89 -0.12
C HIS A 35 3.36 4.48 -0.47
N VAL A 36 2.54 3.75 -1.21
CA VAL A 36 2.84 2.36 -1.59
C VAL A 36 3.04 2.30 -3.09
N CYS A 37 4.20 1.86 -3.52
CA CYS A 37 4.48 1.67 -4.93
C CYS A 37 4.05 0.27 -5.33
N CYS A 38 3.08 0.19 -6.24
CA CYS A 38 2.51 -1.09 -6.65
C CYS A 38 3.60 -2.01 -7.19
N PRO A 39 3.73 -3.22 -6.65
CA PRO A 39 4.77 -4.15 -7.13
C PRO A 39 4.51 -4.65 -8.54
N ARG A 40 3.28 -4.47 -9.05
CA ARG A 40 2.93 -4.90 -10.40
C ARG A 40 3.18 -3.84 -11.46
N CYS A 41 2.68 -2.61 -11.23
CA CYS A 41 2.75 -1.56 -12.26
C CYS A 41 3.67 -0.39 -11.92
N GLY A 42 4.08 -0.26 -10.65
CA GLY A 42 4.96 0.83 -10.22
C GLY A 42 4.25 2.13 -9.89
N TYR A 43 2.93 2.17 -9.97
CA TYR A 43 2.19 3.38 -9.60
C TYR A 43 2.12 3.54 -8.08
N VAL A 44 2.22 4.78 -7.59
CA VAL A 44 2.18 5.06 -6.16
C VAL A 44 0.78 5.40 -5.72
N THR A 45 0.25 4.65 -4.75
CA THR A 45 -1.05 4.88 -4.15
C THR A 45 -0.86 5.21 -2.68
N VAL A 46 -1.72 6.08 -2.14
CA VAL A 46 -1.64 6.49 -0.74
C VAL A 46 -2.63 5.68 0.10
N ALA A 47 -2.14 5.13 1.21
CA ALA A 47 -2.98 4.47 2.20
C ALA A 47 -2.92 5.27 3.50
N LEU A 48 -4.07 5.61 4.07
CA LEU A 48 -4.14 6.38 5.31
C LEU A 48 -4.79 5.55 6.41
N ASN A 49 -4.12 5.53 7.56
CA ASN A 49 -4.66 4.86 8.75
C ASN A 49 -5.95 5.55 9.19
N GLY A 50 -6.99 4.77 9.40
CA GLY A 50 -8.29 5.29 9.83
C GLY A 50 -9.20 5.73 8.72
N ARG A 51 -8.76 5.66 7.46
CA ARG A 51 -9.57 6.05 6.31
C ARG A 51 -10.20 4.83 5.67
N ASP A 52 -11.51 4.88 5.43
CA ASP A 52 -12.27 3.81 4.76
C ASP A 52 -12.10 2.45 5.45
N GLY A 53 -12.00 2.46 6.78
CA GLY A 53 -11.85 1.22 7.56
C GLY A 53 -10.43 0.68 7.60
N MET A 54 -9.48 1.35 6.95
CA MET A 54 -8.09 0.90 6.95
C MET A 54 -7.44 1.11 8.31
N VAL A 55 -6.86 0.05 8.86
CA VAL A 55 -6.04 0.13 10.06
C VAL A 55 -4.63 -0.33 9.69
N ILE A 56 -3.66 0.54 9.90
CA ILE A 56 -2.27 0.26 9.57
C ILE A 56 -1.50 0.10 10.87
N THR A 57 -0.84 -1.05 11.04
CA THR A 57 -0.05 -1.33 12.23
C THR A 57 1.37 -1.64 11.85
N GLU A 58 2.31 -1.30 12.74
CA GLU A 58 3.72 -1.61 12.56
C GLU A 58 4.18 -2.44 13.74
N ASP A 59 4.93 -3.50 13.46
CA ASP A 59 5.58 -4.29 14.52
C ASP A 59 6.66 -3.42 15.17
N PRO A 60 6.63 -3.20 16.49
CA PRO A 60 7.61 -2.33 17.13
C PRO A 60 9.02 -2.89 17.12
N VAL A 61 9.18 -4.19 16.90
CA VAL A 61 10.50 -4.83 16.91
C VAL A 61 11.08 -4.90 15.50
N THR A 62 10.31 -5.39 14.54
CA THR A 62 10.79 -5.61 13.18
C THR A 62 10.50 -4.46 12.22
N GLY A 63 9.52 -3.60 12.55
CA GLY A 63 9.05 -2.56 11.66
C GLY A 63 8.14 -3.07 10.55
N ALA A 64 7.78 -4.34 10.59
CA ALA A 64 6.91 -4.91 9.56
C ALA A 64 5.52 -4.29 9.62
N VAL A 65 4.96 -3.98 8.46
CA VAL A 65 3.70 -3.27 8.33
C VAL A 65 2.59 -4.23 7.97
N THR A 66 1.41 -4.03 8.57
CA THR A 66 0.21 -4.80 8.26
C THR A 66 -0.94 -3.83 7.97
N PHE A 67 -1.63 -4.05 6.86
CA PHE A 67 -2.85 -3.31 6.51
C PHE A 67 -4.05 -4.22 6.79
N SER A 68 -5.06 -3.69 7.49
CA SER A 68 -6.26 -4.46 7.80
C SER A 68 -7.12 -4.74 6.58
N GLU A 69 -7.04 -3.88 5.57
CA GLU A 69 -7.81 -3.97 4.35
C GLU A 69 -6.88 -3.96 3.15
N PRO A 70 -7.28 -4.58 2.03
CA PRO A 70 -6.44 -4.50 0.83
C PRO A 70 -6.43 -3.08 0.28
N LEU A 71 -5.28 -2.68 -0.25
CA LEU A 71 -5.12 -1.40 -0.92
C LEU A 71 -5.28 -1.62 -2.42
N ARG A 72 -6.23 -0.90 -3.02
CA ARG A 72 -6.44 -0.99 -4.47
C ARG A 72 -5.49 -0.03 -5.18
N CYS A 73 -4.70 -0.54 -6.09
CA CYS A 73 -3.87 0.29 -6.94
C CYS A 73 -4.78 1.11 -7.85
N VAL A 74 -4.64 2.43 -7.84
CA VAL A 74 -5.53 3.30 -8.62
C VAL A 74 -5.26 3.21 -10.12
N PHE A 75 -4.15 2.65 -10.53
CA PHE A 75 -3.77 2.55 -11.93
C PHE A 75 -4.15 1.18 -12.53
N CYS A 76 -3.62 0.10 -11.99
CA CYS A 76 -3.87 -1.23 -12.56
C CYS A 76 -5.01 -1.99 -11.87
N GLN A 77 -5.58 -1.43 -10.82
CA GLN A 77 -6.74 -1.97 -10.10
C GLN A 77 -6.50 -3.27 -9.34
N VAL A 78 -5.25 -3.70 -9.22
CA VAL A 78 -4.94 -4.88 -8.42
C VAL A 78 -5.15 -4.56 -6.93
N LEU A 79 -5.56 -5.56 -6.16
CA LEU A 79 -5.66 -5.44 -4.71
C LEU A 79 -4.36 -5.88 -4.08
N ILE A 80 -3.79 -5.03 -3.23
CA ILE A 80 -2.53 -5.28 -2.57
C ILE A 80 -2.83 -5.58 -1.10
N HIS A 81 -2.60 -6.83 -0.68
CA HIS A 81 -2.75 -7.23 0.70
C HIS A 81 -1.37 -7.18 1.35
N ILE A 82 -1.25 -6.44 2.45
CA ILE A 82 0.03 -6.30 3.15
C ILE A 82 -0.13 -6.85 4.56
N LYS A 83 0.65 -7.86 4.89
CA LYS A 83 0.65 -8.48 6.20
C LYS A 83 2.07 -8.84 6.60
N ASP A 84 2.50 -8.37 7.78
CA ASP A 84 3.85 -8.61 8.31
C ASP A 84 4.94 -8.26 7.31
N GLY A 85 4.75 -7.17 6.57
CA GLY A 85 5.71 -6.70 5.58
C GLY A 85 5.70 -7.46 4.27
N LEU A 86 4.78 -8.40 4.09
CA LEU A 86 4.65 -9.16 2.83
C LEU A 86 3.42 -8.70 2.08
N GLY A 87 3.58 -8.46 0.79
CA GLY A 87 2.51 -8.06 -0.10
C GLY A 87 2.05 -9.23 -0.95
N THR A 88 0.74 -9.38 -1.07
CA THR A 88 0.12 -10.37 -1.94
C THR A 88 -0.82 -9.65 -2.88
N LEU A 89 -0.78 -9.97 -4.16
CA LEU A 89 -1.61 -9.31 -5.16
C LEU A 89 -2.81 -10.17 -5.50
N GLU A 90 -3.96 -9.52 -5.60
CA GLU A 90 -5.20 -10.17 -5.99
C GLU A 90 -5.85 -9.37 -7.11
N GLU A 91 -6.16 -10.01 -8.24
CA GLU A 91 -6.86 -9.35 -9.33
C GLU A 91 -8.35 -9.34 -9.08
N ASP A 92 -8.97 -8.20 -9.39
CA ASP A 92 -10.42 -8.07 -9.37
C ASP A 92 -10.93 -8.34 -10.79
N GLU A 93 -11.49 -9.52 -11.01
CA GLU A 93 -11.98 -9.93 -12.32
C GLU A 93 -13.09 -9.01 -12.84
N HIS A 94 -13.90 -8.51 -11.93
CA HIS A 94 -14.99 -7.61 -12.30
C HIS A 94 -14.46 -6.31 -12.90
N VAL A 95 -13.44 -5.74 -12.28
CA VAL A 95 -12.80 -4.53 -12.78
C VAL A 95 -12.11 -4.80 -14.11
N ARG A 96 -11.47 -5.96 -14.23
CA ARG A 96 -10.78 -6.32 -15.46
C ARG A 96 -11.73 -6.39 -16.65
N ASP A 97 -12.93 -6.89 -16.44
CA ASP A 97 -13.93 -6.95 -17.52
C ASP A 97 -14.39 -5.56 -17.93
N VAL A 98 -14.53 -4.66 -16.99
CA VAL A 98 -15.02 -3.32 -17.23
C VAL A 98 -14.03 -2.49 -18.05
N ARG A 99 -12.75 -2.62 -17.79
CA ARG A 99 -11.75 -1.74 -18.38
C ARG A 99 -11.56 -1.91 -19.88
N TYR A 100 -12.14 -2.93 -20.47
CA TYR A 100 -12.02 -3.16 -21.91
C TYR A 100 -13.15 -2.51 -22.69
N ARG A 101 -13.97 -1.71 -22.08
CA ARG A 101 -15.08 -1.02 -22.71
C ARG A 101 -14.63 0.27 -23.38
#